data_52742b877fbc248b0923d00acbdc91ba
#
_entry.id   52742b877fbc248b0923d00acbdc91ba
#
_cell.length_a   1.000
_cell.length_b   1.000
_cell.length_c   1.000
_cell.angle_alpha   90.00
_cell.angle_beta   90.00
_cell.angle_gamma   90.00
#
_symmetry.space_group_name_H-M   'P 1'
#
loop_
_entity.id
_entity.type
_entity.pdbx_description
1 polymer ?
#
loop_
_entity_poly.entity_id
_entity_poly.type
_entity_poly.pdbx_seq_one_letter_code
_entity_poly.pdbx_strand_id
1 'polypeptide(L)'
;GRNETSSMKTPWIILILTFPILGVALYFMIGMNGGTRKMRMRYKRIDEKLLPLLPENKEVLERLNVSDPKAGNVSNYIERNACYPVYQNTDVTYFDEAVKGLEAQLTDLAKAEQFIFMEYHAIEDEYAWSRIQTVLEERVKAGVEVRVFYDDMGSIGFVNLSFARKLEAKGIACRVFNPLLPGLNMFLNNRDHRKITVIDGKVGYTGGYNLANEYFNYTHPYGEWKDTGIRLEGDAVASLTAAFLEMWEASGKTPADVDVLDIEAQKKYLVQHPYQAKQTGYIQPYADCPLDGIQVGEDVYISIVNKADRYCWFMTPYLIITDEMTHALSLAARRGVDVRIITPGIPDKKLIYSITRSFYHNLVQDGVRIYEWTPGFCHAKMSVADDCMATCGTINLDSVSYTHLRAHE
;
A
#
# COMPACT_ATOMS: atom_id res chain seq x y z
N GLY A 1 -3.75 -21.92 -9.71
CA GLY A 1 -2.38 -22.08 -9.26
C GLY A 1 -2.29 -22.68 -7.84
N ARG A 2 -1.11 -23.03 -7.36
CA ARG A 2 -0.92 -23.63 -6.02
C ARG A 2 -1.21 -22.65 -4.87
N ASN A 3 -1.15 -21.34 -5.12
CA ASN A 3 -1.17 -20.29 -4.08
C ASN A 3 -2.43 -19.40 -4.10
N GLU A 4 -3.49 -19.80 -4.78
CA GLU A 4 -4.76 -19.08 -4.74
C GLU A 4 -5.65 -19.64 -3.62
N THR A 5 -6.32 -18.76 -2.89
CA THR A 5 -7.27 -19.13 -1.84
C THR A 5 -8.48 -19.90 -2.40
N SER A 6 -9.13 -20.70 -1.58
CA SER A 6 -10.31 -21.47 -1.98
C SER A 6 -11.43 -20.56 -2.48
N SER A 7 -11.60 -19.40 -1.88
CA SER A 7 -12.58 -18.38 -2.28
C SER A 7 -12.39 -17.87 -3.71
N MET A 8 -11.15 -17.84 -4.22
CA MET A 8 -10.86 -17.42 -5.59
C MET A 8 -10.99 -18.56 -6.62
N LYS A 9 -10.76 -19.80 -6.20
CA LYS A 9 -10.90 -20.98 -7.09
C LYS A 9 -12.34 -21.39 -7.28
N THR A 10 -13.16 -21.28 -6.25
CA THR A 10 -14.56 -21.73 -6.24
C THR A 10 -15.41 -21.10 -7.35
N PRO A 11 -15.40 -19.76 -7.59
CA PRO A 11 -16.16 -19.17 -8.69
C PRO A 11 -15.77 -19.72 -10.06
N TRP A 12 -14.46 -19.94 -10.32
CA TRP A 12 -13.99 -20.54 -11.55
C TRP A 12 -14.45 -21.99 -11.70
N ILE A 13 -14.41 -22.78 -10.62
CA ILE A 13 -14.89 -24.15 -10.66
C ILE A 13 -16.39 -24.18 -10.93
N ILE A 14 -17.18 -23.34 -10.28
CA ILE A 14 -18.63 -23.22 -10.53
C ILE A 14 -18.89 -22.83 -11.99
N LEU A 15 -18.20 -21.80 -12.49
CA LEU A 15 -18.37 -21.32 -13.85
C LEU A 15 -18.04 -22.41 -14.89
N ILE A 16 -16.93 -23.14 -14.70
CA ILE A 16 -16.50 -24.22 -15.59
C ILE A 16 -17.48 -25.40 -15.50
N LEU A 17 -17.97 -25.75 -14.32
CA LEU A 17 -18.93 -26.84 -14.17
C LEU A 17 -20.31 -26.49 -14.76
N THR A 18 -20.74 -25.24 -14.66
CA THR A 18 -22.04 -24.77 -15.18
C THR A 18 -22.01 -24.53 -16.70
N PHE A 19 -20.94 -23.94 -17.20
CA PHE A 19 -20.74 -23.60 -18.59
C PHE A 19 -19.36 -24.08 -19.08
N PRO A 20 -19.15 -25.39 -19.35
CA PRO A 20 -17.82 -25.96 -19.54
C PRO A 20 -17.00 -25.27 -20.63
N ILE A 21 -17.57 -25.05 -21.82
CA ILE A 21 -16.84 -24.45 -22.95
C ILE A 21 -16.56 -22.96 -22.69
N LEU A 22 -17.59 -22.20 -22.28
CA LEU A 22 -17.45 -20.76 -21.98
C LEU A 22 -16.57 -20.52 -20.74
N GLY A 23 -16.76 -21.30 -19.69
CA GLY A 23 -15.99 -21.20 -18.45
C GLY A 23 -14.51 -21.50 -18.66
N VAL A 24 -14.19 -22.55 -19.43
CA VAL A 24 -12.81 -22.86 -19.80
C VAL A 24 -12.22 -21.76 -20.68
N ALA A 25 -12.94 -21.28 -21.68
CA ALA A 25 -12.48 -20.20 -22.56
C ALA A 25 -12.20 -18.92 -21.76
N LEU A 26 -13.11 -18.51 -20.85
CA LEU A 26 -12.93 -17.36 -19.98
C LEU A 26 -11.77 -17.57 -18.99
N TYR A 27 -11.61 -18.79 -18.44
CA TYR A 27 -10.48 -19.11 -17.58
C TYR A 27 -9.14 -18.97 -18.29
N PHE A 28 -9.04 -19.43 -19.56
CA PHE A 28 -7.84 -19.24 -20.37
C PHE A 28 -7.58 -17.77 -20.74
N MET A 29 -8.64 -17.00 -21.02
CA MET A 29 -8.52 -15.58 -21.38
C MET A 29 -8.21 -14.66 -20.17
N ILE A 30 -8.83 -14.92 -19.02
CA ILE A 30 -8.81 -14.02 -17.86
C ILE A 30 -8.11 -14.66 -16.66
N GLY A 31 -8.31 -15.96 -16.42
CA GLY A 31 -7.81 -16.68 -15.25
C GLY A 31 -6.38 -17.20 -15.39
N MET A 32 -5.90 -17.45 -16.61
CA MET A 32 -4.53 -17.90 -16.83
C MET A 32 -3.57 -16.74 -17.09
N ASN A 33 -2.83 -16.38 -16.07
CA ASN A 33 -1.87 -15.29 -16.07
C ASN A 33 -0.48 -15.70 -16.63
N GLY A 34 -0.37 -16.06 -17.90
CA GLY A 34 0.93 -16.34 -18.53
C GLY A 34 1.90 -15.14 -18.50
N GLY A 35 1.36 -13.91 -18.61
CA GLY A 35 2.12 -12.66 -18.48
C GLY A 35 2.66 -12.41 -17.06
N THR A 36 1.98 -12.89 -16.03
CA THR A 36 2.39 -12.71 -14.64
C THR A 36 3.68 -13.46 -14.29
N ARG A 37 4.01 -14.58 -14.96
CA ARG A 37 5.24 -15.32 -14.69
C ARG A 37 6.50 -14.49 -15.03
N LYS A 38 6.48 -13.80 -16.19
CA LYS A 38 7.61 -12.93 -16.58
C LYS A 38 7.73 -11.73 -15.63
N MET A 39 6.60 -11.13 -15.29
CA MET A 39 6.53 -10.02 -14.35
C MET A 39 7.01 -10.45 -12.96
N ARG A 40 6.54 -11.59 -12.44
CA ARG A 40 7.01 -12.17 -11.17
C ARG A 40 8.53 -12.37 -11.16
N MET A 41 9.10 -12.98 -12.19
CA MET A 41 10.55 -13.18 -12.25
C MET A 41 11.32 -11.88 -12.29
N ARG A 42 10.77 -10.84 -12.94
CA ARG A 42 11.37 -9.52 -13.00
C ARG A 42 11.42 -8.88 -11.62
N TYR A 43 10.29 -8.83 -10.91
CA TYR A 43 10.22 -8.28 -9.55
C TYR A 43 11.14 -9.04 -8.60
N LYS A 44 11.07 -10.36 -8.60
CA LYS A 44 11.95 -11.18 -7.76
C LYS A 44 13.43 -10.87 -7.96
N ARG A 45 13.89 -10.69 -9.21
CA ARG A 45 15.28 -10.31 -9.50
C ARG A 45 15.64 -8.92 -8.99
N ILE A 46 14.68 -7.98 -9.01
CA ILE A 46 14.90 -6.64 -8.49
C ILE A 46 15.00 -6.70 -6.97
N ASP A 47 14.07 -7.37 -6.31
CA ASP A 47 14.04 -7.54 -4.86
C ASP A 47 15.33 -8.21 -4.35
N GLU A 48 15.78 -9.30 -4.99
CA GLU A 48 17.03 -9.99 -4.67
C GLU A 48 18.27 -9.08 -4.74
N LYS A 49 18.20 -8.00 -5.53
CA LYS A 49 19.32 -7.07 -5.69
C LYS A 49 19.16 -5.79 -4.86
N LEU A 50 17.93 -5.29 -4.71
CA LEU A 50 17.62 -3.98 -4.11
C LEU A 50 17.44 -4.08 -2.59
N LEU A 51 16.65 -5.05 -2.10
CA LEU A 51 16.35 -5.15 -0.68
C LEU A 51 17.58 -5.41 0.20
N PRO A 52 18.61 -6.16 -0.24
CA PRO A 52 19.86 -6.27 0.53
C PRO A 52 20.65 -4.96 0.67
N LEU A 53 20.28 -3.89 -0.04
CA LEU A 53 20.89 -2.57 0.11
C LEU A 53 20.28 -1.76 1.26
N LEU A 54 19.12 -2.22 1.80
CA LEU A 54 18.50 -1.55 2.93
C LEU A 54 19.43 -1.53 4.13
N PRO A 55 19.59 -0.37 4.79
CA PRO A 55 20.40 -0.30 5.99
C PRO A 55 19.75 -1.12 7.12
N GLU A 56 20.40 -2.20 7.51
CA GLU A 56 19.95 -3.09 8.57
C GLU A 56 20.76 -2.83 9.85
N ASN A 57 20.08 -2.75 11.00
CA ASN A 57 20.72 -2.75 12.31
C ASN A 57 20.14 -3.89 13.17
N LYS A 58 20.83 -5.01 13.23
CA LYS A 58 20.39 -6.22 13.96
C LYS A 58 20.14 -5.96 15.44
N GLU A 59 20.88 -5.04 16.05
CA GLU A 59 20.67 -4.67 17.46
C GLU A 59 19.29 -4.05 17.70
N VAL A 60 18.70 -3.39 16.70
CA VAL A 60 17.34 -2.83 16.82
C VAL A 60 16.32 -3.94 16.99
N LEU A 61 16.39 -4.96 16.14
CA LEU A 61 15.50 -6.13 16.23
C LEU A 61 15.73 -6.92 17.53
N GLU A 62 16.98 -7.10 17.95
CA GLU A 62 17.30 -7.77 19.21
C GLU A 62 16.71 -6.99 20.41
N ARG A 63 16.85 -5.66 20.45
CA ARG A 63 16.24 -4.82 21.48
C ARG A 63 14.71 -4.93 21.48
N LEU A 64 14.08 -4.91 20.29
CA LEU A 64 12.63 -5.08 20.18
C LEU A 64 12.19 -6.45 20.71
N ASN A 65 12.89 -7.53 20.35
CA ASN A 65 12.60 -8.88 20.84
C ASN A 65 12.67 -8.99 22.37
N VAL A 66 13.53 -8.21 23.02
CA VAL A 66 13.67 -8.19 24.47
C VAL A 66 12.61 -7.29 25.13
N SER A 67 12.38 -6.09 24.58
CA SER A 67 11.48 -5.09 25.18
C SER A 67 10.01 -5.41 24.95
N ASP A 68 9.66 -5.91 23.78
CA ASP A 68 8.31 -6.39 23.42
C ASP A 68 8.38 -7.64 22.52
N PRO A 69 8.41 -8.84 23.14
CA PRO A 69 8.47 -10.09 22.37
C PRO A 69 7.32 -10.32 21.41
N LYS A 70 6.13 -9.72 21.66
CA LYS A 70 4.96 -9.83 20.77
C LYS A 70 5.19 -9.04 19.48
N ALA A 71 5.58 -7.78 19.62
CA ALA A 71 5.93 -6.93 18.47
C ALA A 71 7.19 -7.45 17.76
N GLY A 72 8.21 -7.89 18.50
CA GLY A 72 9.41 -8.51 17.96
C GLY A 72 9.13 -9.74 17.11
N ASN A 73 8.18 -10.59 17.49
CA ASN A 73 7.78 -11.73 16.69
C ASN A 73 7.10 -11.34 15.37
N VAL A 74 6.26 -10.30 15.35
CA VAL A 74 5.68 -9.75 14.11
C VAL A 74 6.78 -9.15 13.24
N SER A 75 7.68 -8.39 13.82
CA SER A 75 8.82 -7.79 13.14
C SER A 75 9.75 -8.84 12.50
N ASN A 76 10.07 -9.91 13.23
CA ASN A 76 10.83 -11.05 12.68
C ASN A 76 10.12 -11.70 11.48
N TYR A 77 8.79 -11.79 11.52
CA TYR A 77 8.01 -12.33 10.40
C TYR A 77 8.16 -11.45 9.15
N ILE A 78 7.99 -10.12 9.28
CA ILE A 78 8.12 -9.15 8.20
C ILE A 78 9.53 -9.21 7.60
N GLU A 79 10.57 -9.18 8.44
CA GLU A 79 11.95 -9.20 7.97
C GLU A 79 12.29 -10.48 7.20
N ARG A 80 11.83 -11.65 7.67
CA ARG A 80 12.10 -12.94 7.01
C ARG A 80 11.34 -13.14 5.72
N ASN A 81 10.12 -12.60 5.59
CA ASN A 81 9.22 -12.90 4.47
C ASN A 81 9.09 -11.75 3.47
N ALA A 82 9.27 -10.51 3.91
CA ALA A 82 9.24 -9.33 3.05
C ALA A 82 10.61 -8.63 2.93
N CYS A 83 11.62 -9.06 3.68
CA CYS A 83 12.99 -8.51 3.65
C CYS A 83 13.09 -7.02 4.01
N TYR A 84 12.15 -6.48 4.79
CA TYR A 84 12.19 -5.11 5.28
C TYR A 84 12.65 -5.08 6.73
N PRO A 85 13.75 -4.38 7.07
CA PRO A 85 14.25 -4.31 8.44
C PRO A 85 13.42 -3.37 9.32
N VAL A 86 13.51 -3.56 10.62
CA VAL A 86 12.93 -2.65 11.62
C VAL A 86 13.92 -1.54 11.98
N TYR A 87 13.39 -0.33 12.19
CA TYR A 87 14.16 0.86 12.52
C TYR A 87 13.71 1.46 13.84
N GLN A 88 14.59 2.21 14.50
CA GLN A 88 14.31 2.95 15.70
C GLN A 88 14.57 4.46 15.55
N ASN A 89 15.61 4.85 14.85
CA ASN A 89 16.00 6.25 14.64
C ASN A 89 15.09 6.93 13.60
N THR A 90 13.80 7.04 13.91
CA THR A 90 12.79 7.61 13.02
C THR A 90 11.67 8.26 13.82
N ASP A 91 11.35 9.51 13.52
CA ASP A 91 10.16 10.18 14.01
C ASP A 91 8.96 9.96 13.11
N VAL A 92 7.77 9.78 13.70
CA VAL A 92 6.49 9.60 13.03
C VAL A 92 5.56 10.74 13.36
N THR A 93 4.98 11.36 12.32
CA THR A 93 3.85 12.28 12.47
C THR A 93 2.61 11.63 11.86
N TYR A 94 1.58 11.42 12.66
CA TYR A 94 0.31 10.90 12.23
C TYR A 94 -0.65 12.03 11.84
N PHE A 95 -1.32 11.87 10.72
CA PHE A 95 -2.37 12.76 10.24
C PHE A 95 -3.72 12.05 10.29
N ASP A 96 -4.60 12.55 11.12
CA ASP A 96 -5.98 12.08 11.24
C ASP A 96 -6.87 12.51 10.07
N GLU A 97 -6.41 13.45 9.24
CA GLU A 97 -7.07 13.98 8.06
C GLU A 97 -6.09 14.07 6.88
N ALA A 98 -6.51 13.62 5.69
CA ALA A 98 -5.66 13.66 4.49
C ALA A 98 -5.19 15.07 4.12
N VAL A 99 -6.04 16.09 4.33
CA VAL A 99 -5.67 17.48 4.03
C VAL A 99 -4.48 17.97 4.85
N LYS A 100 -4.39 17.58 6.13
CA LYS A 100 -3.23 17.91 6.98
C LYS A 100 -1.96 17.26 6.45
N GLY A 101 -2.07 16.01 5.98
CA GLY A 101 -0.98 15.29 5.33
C GLY A 101 -0.53 15.98 4.03
N LEU A 102 -1.46 16.44 3.20
CA LEU A 102 -1.15 17.17 1.97
C LEU A 102 -0.42 18.49 2.23
N GLU A 103 -0.88 19.29 3.22
CA GLU A 103 -0.22 20.56 3.56
C GLU A 103 1.21 20.36 4.08
N ALA A 104 1.42 19.33 4.92
CA ALA A 104 2.76 18.96 5.37
C ALA A 104 3.64 18.49 4.19
N GLN A 105 3.08 17.66 3.32
CA GLN A 105 3.77 17.16 2.13
C GLN A 105 4.19 18.28 1.18
N LEU A 106 3.32 19.24 0.89
CA LEU A 106 3.65 20.42 0.08
C LEU A 106 4.80 21.23 0.70
N THR A 107 4.77 21.38 2.03
CA THR A 107 5.82 22.09 2.78
C THR A 107 7.18 21.40 2.66
N ASP A 108 7.22 20.08 2.72
CA ASP A 108 8.46 19.33 2.62
C ASP A 108 8.94 19.16 1.18
N LEU A 109 8.03 18.98 0.21
CA LEU A 109 8.34 18.98 -1.22
C LEU A 109 9.07 20.28 -1.64
N ALA A 110 8.63 21.42 -1.12
CA ALA A 110 9.25 22.71 -1.42
C ALA A 110 10.71 22.84 -0.93
N LYS A 111 11.12 21.99 0.02
CA LYS A 111 12.48 21.97 0.59
C LYS A 111 13.40 20.94 -0.06
N ALA A 112 12.90 20.12 -0.99
CA ALA A 112 13.71 19.10 -1.65
C ALA A 112 14.95 19.67 -2.34
N GLU A 113 16.09 19.02 -2.16
CA GLU A 113 17.40 19.44 -2.66
C GLU A 113 17.98 18.49 -3.70
N GLN A 114 17.66 17.18 -3.62
CA GLN A 114 18.28 16.15 -4.45
C GLN A 114 17.26 15.41 -5.31
N PHE A 115 16.23 14.80 -4.69
CA PHE A 115 15.24 14.04 -5.44
C PHE A 115 13.87 14.00 -4.75
N ILE A 116 12.82 13.84 -5.56
CA ILE A 116 11.45 13.58 -5.15
C ILE A 116 10.95 12.36 -5.91
N PHE A 117 10.46 11.35 -5.18
CA PHE A 117 9.80 10.19 -5.73
C PHE A 117 8.35 10.14 -5.26
N MET A 118 7.42 9.98 -6.19
CA MET A 118 5.98 9.89 -5.90
C MET A 118 5.37 8.70 -6.62
N GLU A 119 4.69 7.84 -5.88
CA GLU A 119 3.96 6.67 -6.37
C GLU A 119 2.55 6.69 -5.81
N TYR A 120 1.55 6.70 -6.70
CA TYR A 120 0.14 6.76 -6.29
C TYR A 120 -0.72 5.88 -7.19
N HIS A 121 -1.69 5.18 -6.58
CA HIS A 121 -2.66 4.40 -7.33
C HIS A 121 -3.50 5.28 -8.25
N ALA A 122 -3.97 6.44 -7.76
CA ALA A 122 -4.77 7.38 -8.54
C ALA A 122 -4.24 8.80 -8.42
N ILE A 123 -4.14 9.48 -9.56
CA ILE A 123 -3.86 10.91 -9.67
C ILE A 123 -4.99 11.51 -10.51
N GLU A 124 -5.62 12.58 -10.01
CA GLU A 124 -6.62 13.36 -10.73
C GLU A 124 -5.98 14.70 -11.16
N ASP A 125 -6.02 15.01 -12.46
CA ASP A 125 -5.45 16.26 -13.03
C ASP A 125 -6.34 17.47 -12.68
N GLU A 126 -6.52 17.71 -11.36
CA GLU A 126 -7.39 18.72 -10.77
C GLU A 126 -6.70 19.48 -9.64
N TYR A 127 -7.46 20.19 -8.78
CA TYR A 127 -6.92 21.17 -7.82
C TYR A 127 -5.88 20.58 -6.86
N ALA A 128 -6.14 19.42 -6.24
CA ALA A 128 -5.19 18.81 -5.30
C ALA A 128 -3.83 18.53 -5.97
N TRP A 129 -3.86 17.91 -7.16
CA TRP A 129 -2.66 17.61 -7.94
C TRP A 129 -1.97 18.88 -8.44
N SER A 130 -2.72 19.90 -8.91
CA SER A 130 -2.15 21.14 -9.44
C SER A 130 -1.25 21.85 -8.42
N ARG A 131 -1.59 21.79 -7.13
CA ARG A 131 -0.78 22.34 -6.04
C ARG A 131 0.56 21.60 -5.92
N ILE A 132 0.53 20.27 -5.95
CA ILE A 132 1.73 19.43 -5.93
C ILE A 132 2.57 19.68 -7.18
N GLN A 133 1.96 19.64 -8.37
CA GLN A 133 2.65 19.82 -9.63
C GLN A 133 3.38 21.16 -9.71
N THR A 134 2.79 22.24 -9.20
CA THR A 134 3.44 23.55 -9.13
C THR A 134 4.76 23.48 -8.37
N VAL A 135 4.77 22.85 -7.20
CA VAL A 135 5.98 22.67 -6.39
C VAL A 135 7.00 21.77 -7.10
N LEU A 136 6.55 20.67 -7.73
CA LEU A 136 7.44 19.79 -8.47
C LEU A 136 8.13 20.50 -9.63
N GLU A 137 7.41 21.34 -10.39
CA GLU A 137 7.98 22.14 -11.48
C GLU A 137 9.02 23.16 -10.99
N GLU A 138 8.80 23.76 -9.81
CA GLU A 138 9.78 24.65 -9.17
C GLU A 138 11.03 23.88 -8.76
N ARG A 139 10.88 22.68 -8.21
CA ARG A 139 12.02 21.83 -7.81
C ARG A 139 12.82 21.32 -9.01
N VAL A 140 12.15 20.93 -10.10
CA VAL A 140 12.83 20.59 -11.37
C VAL A 140 13.68 21.75 -11.88
N LYS A 141 13.14 22.98 -11.86
CA LYS A 141 13.90 24.18 -12.24
C LYS A 141 15.10 24.45 -11.33
N ALA A 142 15.02 24.01 -10.06
CA ALA A 142 16.13 24.08 -9.11
C ALA A 142 17.15 22.92 -9.26
N GLY A 143 16.95 22.00 -10.21
CA GLY A 143 17.84 20.88 -10.47
C GLY A 143 17.54 19.60 -9.69
N VAL A 144 16.41 19.54 -8.99
CA VAL A 144 15.97 18.35 -8.24
C VAL A 144 15.46 17.28 -9.22
N GLU A 145 15.88 16.03 -9.02
CA GLU A 145 15.36 14.88 -9.77
C GLU A 145 13.94 14.54 -9.31
N VAL A 146 12.96 14.57 -10.22
CA VAL A 146 11.56 14.28 -9.88
C VAL A 146 11.06 13.08 -10.68
N ARG A 147 10.54 12.05 -9.98
CA ARG A 147 9.91 10.87 -10.58
C ARG A 147 8.48 10.73 -10.08
N VAL A 148 7.54 10.55 -10.99
CA VAL A 148 6.13 10.28 -10.70
C VAL A 148 5.74 8.93 -11.32
N PHE A 149 5.10 8.10 -10.53
CA PHE A 149 4.61 6.78 -10.90
C PHE A 149 3.14 6.65 -10.54
N TYR A 150 2.29 6.17 -11.46
CA TYR A 150 0.88 5.96 -11.17
C TYR A 150 0.31 4.72 -11.87
N ASP A 151 -0.79 4.19 -11.33
CA ASP A 151 -1.54 3.07 -11.92
C ASP A 151 -2.54 3.59 -12.96
N ASP A 152 -2.51 3.03 -14.17
CA ASP A 152 -3.38 3.47 -15.26
C ASP A 152 -4.86 3.22 -14.99
N MET A 153 -5.20 2.05 -14.42
CA MET A 153 -6.58 1.72 -14.07
C MET A 153 -7.10 2.58 -12.91
N GLY A 154 -6.26 2.83 -11.89
CA GLY A 154 -6.62 3.68 -10.75
C GLY A 154 -6.86 5.13 -11.15
N SER A 155 -6.21 5.58 -12.22
CA SER A 155 -6.32 6.95 -12.74
C SER A 155 -7.29 7.08 -13.93
N ILE A 156 -8.02 6.02 -14.28
CA ILE A 156 -9.01 6.03 -15.38
C ILE A 156 -10.08 7.10 -15.11
N GLY A 157 -10.32 7.97 -16.08
CA GLY A 157 -11.26 9.07 -15.95
C GLY A 157 -10.74 10.30 -15.18
N PHE A 158 -9.59 10.19 -14.49
CA PHE A 158 -8.95 11.26 -13.75
C PHE A 158 -7.84 11.94 -14.57
N VAL A 159 -7.13 11.19 -15.40
CA VAL A 159 -6.10 11.72 -16.30
C VAL A 159 -6.35 11.29 -17.74
N ASN A 160 -5.85 12.07 -18.68
CA ASN A 160 -5.89 11.72 -20.10
C ASN A 160 -4.59 11.04 -20.55
N LEU A 161 -4.63 10.38 -21.73
CA LEU A 161 -3.48 9.66 -22.32
C LEU A 161 -2.22 10.51 -22.54
N SER A 162 -2.33 11.84 -22.49
CA SER A 162 -1.18 12.74 -22.63
C SER A 162 -0.57 13.17 -21.28
N PHE A 163 -1.16 12.80 -20.14
CA PHE A 163 -0.75 13.26 -18.83
C PHE A 163 0.74 12.99 -18.55
N ALA A 164 1.20 11.75 -18.72
CA ALA A 164 2.60 11.40 -18.55
C ALA A 164 3.52 12.25 -19.45
N ARG A 165 3.16 12.41 -20.73
CA ARG A 165 3.94 13.25 -21.67
C ARG A 165 3.97 14.73 -21.28
N LYS A 166 2.87 15.25 -20.69
CA LYS A 166 2.84 16.61 -20.16
C LYS A 166 3.81 16.79 -19.00
N LEU A 167 3.91 15.79 -18.09
CA LEU A 167 4.87 15.82 -16.99
C LEU A 167 6.32 15.73 -17.50
N GLU A 168 6.59 14.81 -18.45
CA GLU A 168 7.91 14.67 -19.08
C GLU A 168 8.36 15.97 -19.79
N ALA A 169 7.44 16.67 -20.46
CA ALA A 169 7.73 17.97 -21.09
C ALA A 169 8.10 19.06 -20.07
N LYS A 170 7.75 18.89 -18.80
CA LYS A 170 8.11 19.78 -17.68
C LYS A 170 9.36 19.31 -16.92
N GLY A 171 10.03 18.27 -17.40
CA GLY A 171 11.23 17.71 -16.79
C GLY A 171 10.96 16.73 -15.65
N ILE A 172 9.70 16.34 -15.43
CA ILE A 172 9.30 15.35 -14.43
C ILE A 172 9.30 13.98 -15.10
N ALA A 173 10.17 13.06 -14.69
CA ALA A 173 10.17 11.70 -15.20
C ALA A 173 8.87 10.99 -14.77
N CYS A 174 8.13 10.44 -15.73
CA CYS A 174 6.84 9.81 -15.44
C CYS A 174 6.76 8.39 -16.02
N ARG A 175 6.29 7.44 -15.21
CA ARG A 175 6.00 6.07 -15.65
C ARG A 175 4.59 5.68 -15.23
N VAL A 176 3.98 4.83 -16.05
CA VAL A 176 2.60 4.35 -15.86
C VAL A 176 2.65 2.85 -15.60
N PHE A 177 2.04 2.42 -14.50
CA PHE A 177 1.92 1.00 -14.20
C PHE A 177 0.81 0.36 -15.03
N ASN A 178 1.15 -0.76 -15.67
CA ASN A 178 0.25 -1.64 -16.41
C ASN A 178 -0.75 -0.88 -17.31
N PRO A 179 -0.24 -0.16 -18.35
CA PRO A 179 -1.06 0.64 -19.25
C PRO A 179 -2.14 -0.19 -19.93
N LEU A 180 -3.35 0.31 -19.98
CA LEU A 180 -4.47 -0.30 -20.67
C LEU A 180 -4.35 -0.07 -22.16
N LEU A 181 -3.90 -1.10 -22.88
CA LEU A 181 -3.86 -1.08 -24.35
C LEU A 181 -5.15 -1.68 -24.91
N PRO A 182 -5.92 -0.96 -25.76
CA PRO A 182 -7.10 -1.50 -26.41
C PRO A 182 -6.75 -2.76 -27.21
N GLY A 183 -7.36 -3.89 -26.90
CA GLY A 183 -7.29 -5.14 -27.66
C GLY A 183 -6.22 -6.15 -27.27
N LEU A 184 -5.28 -5.83 -26.37
CA LEU A 184 -4.23 -6.75 -25.93
C LEU A 184 -4.02 -6.64 -24.43
N ASN A 185 -4.33 -7.71 -23.69
CA ASN A 185 -4.07 -7.88 -22.25
C ASN A 185 -4.92 -7.04 -21.30
N MET A 186 -6.16 -7.44 -21.09
CA MET A 186 -6.92 -7.00 -19.91
C MET A 186 -6.40 -7.73 -18.65
N PHE A 187 -5.16 -7.47 -18.23
CA PHE A 187 -4.69 -7.87 -16.91
C PHE A 187 -5.30 -6.93 -15.86
N LEU A 188 -6.58 -7.14 -15.58
CA LEU A 188 -7.31 -6.42 -14.54
C LEU A 188 -6.76 -6.73 -13.14
N ASN A 189 -6.07 -7.86 -13.01
CA ASN A 189 -5.56 -8.42 -11.77
C ASN A 189 -4.08 -8.08 -11.62
N ASN A 190 -3.59 -7.34 -10.89
CA ASN A 190 -2.29 -6.78 -10.51
C ASN A 190 -2.28 -5.29 -10.74
N ARG A 191 -2.63 -4.59 -9.68
CA ARG A 191 -2.65 -3.13 -9.64
C ARG A 191 -1.65 -2.66 -8.60
N ASP A 192 -1.07 -1.51 -8.87
CA ASP A 192 -0.33 -0.79 -7.88
C ASP A 192 -1.31 -0.02 -6.99
N HIS A 193 -1.27 -0.28 -5.68
CA HIS A 193 -2.13 0.40 -4.71
C HIS A 193 -1.32 1.21 -3.69
N ARG A 194 -0.03 1.35 -3.90
CA ARG A 194 0.88 2.12 -3.05
C ARG A 194 0.57 3.62 -3.14
N LYS A 195 0.85 4.35 -2.08
CA LYS A 195 0.82 5.80 -2.00
C LYS A 195 2.05 6.23 -1.22
N ILE A 196 3.11 6.53 -1.96
CA ILE A 196 4.42 6.85 -1.41
C ILE A 196 4.85 8.22 -1.92
N THR A 197 5.39 9.04 -1.03
CA THR A 197 6.22 10.18 -1.41
C THR A 197 7.52 10.11 -0.63
N VAL A 198 8.64 10.17 -1.32
CA VAL A 198 9.98 10.23 -0.72
C VAL A 198 10.66 11.52 -1.15
N ILE A 199 11.27 12.21 -0.22
CA ILE A 199 11.98 13.48 -0.41
C ILE A 199 13.40 13.30 0.11
N ASP A 200 14.38 13.35 -0.77
CA ASP A 200 15.82 13.28 -0.48
C ASP A 200 16.26 12.06 0.34
N GLY A 201 15.43 11.00 0.45
CA GLY A 201 15.68 9.88 1.37
C GLY A 201 15.61 10.24 2.85
N LYS A 202 15.23 11.47 3.20
CA LYS A 202 15.15 12.01 4.56
C LYS A 202 13.75 11.97 5.12
N VAL A 203 12.75 12.28 4.28
CA VAL A 203 11.34 12.35 4.64
C VAL A 203 10.55 11.44 3.71
N GLY A 204 9.62 10.69 4.29
CA GLY A 204 8.71 9.81 3.56
C GLY A 204 7.27 9.98 4.02
N TYR A 205 6.33 9.87 3.09
CA TYR A 205 4.89 9.89 3.34
C TYR A 205 4.24 8.63 2.83
N THR A 206 3.29 8.11 3.61
CA THR A 206 2.35 7.08 3.17
C THR A 206 1.01 7.25 3.88
N GLY A 207 -0.03 6.57 3.37
CA GLY A 207 -1.37 6.62 3.93
C GLY A 207 -2.42 6.05 3.00
N GLY A 208 -3.69 6.22 3.35
CA GLY A 208 -4.79 5.71 2.55
C GLY A 208 -5.15 6.56 1.33
N TYR A 209 -4.84 7.86 1.33
CA TYR A 209 -5.30 8.82 0.34
C TYR A 209 -4.54 8.79 -0.99
N ASN A 210 -5.27 8.92 -2.09
CA ASN A 210 -4.74 9.21 -3.42
C ASN A 210 -4.69 10.72 -3.67
N LEU A 211 -4.19 11.13 -4.84
CA LEU A 211 -4.09 12.54 -5.22
C LEU A 211 -5.29 12.95 -6.10
N ALA A 212 -6.50 12.87 -5.52
CA ALA A 212 -7.73 13.36 -6.12
C ALA A 212 -8.50 14.25 -5.13
N ASN A 213 -9.31 15.16 -5.65
CA ASN A 213 -9.98 16.20 -4.87
C ASN A 213 -10.85 15.66 -3.74
N GLU A 214 -11.52 14.54 -3.94
CA GLU A 214 -12.39 13.90 -2.96
C GLU A 214 -11.67 13.48 -1.69
N TYR A 215 -10.41 13.00 -1.79
CA TYR A 215 -9.62 12.55 -0.64
C TYR A 215 -9.29 13.68 0.34
N PHE A 216 -9.28 14.90 -0.15
CA PHE A 216 -8.96 16.12 0.63
C PHE A 216 -10.19 16.95 0.97
N ASN A 217 -11.39 16.41 0.73
CA ASN A 217 -12.66 17.11 0.92
C ASN A 217 -12.78 18.43 0.11
N TYR A 218 -12.13 18.51 -1.05
CA TYR A 218 -12.38 19.61 -2.02
C TYR A 218 -13.64 19.34 -2.85
N THR A 219 -14.03 18.08 -2.96
CA THR A 219 -15.32 17.62 -3.49
C THR A 219 -15.91 16.56 -2.56
N HIS A 220 -17.25 16.37 -2.57
CA HIS A 220 -17.94 15.50 -1.62
C HIS A 220 -18.88 14.48 -2.29
N PRO A 221 -18.40 13.63 -3.22
CA PRO A 221 -19.29 12.71 -3.95
C PRO A 221 -19.94 11.67 -3.04
N TYR A 222 -19.33 11.37 -1.88
CA TYR A 222 -19.77 10.36 -0.90
C TYR A 222 -19.84 10.93 0.52
N GLY A 223 -20.21 12.19 0.68
CA GLY A 223 -20.18 12.90 1.95
C GLY A 223 -18.76 13.29 2.36
N GLU A 224 -18.50 13.37 3.66
CA GLU A 224 -17.16 13.64 4.17
C GLU A 224 -16.24 12.44 3.92
N TRP A 225 -15.07 12.70 3.34
CA TRP A 225 -14.05 11.67 3.12
C TRP A 225 -13.11 11.60 4.31
N LYS A 226 -13.04 10.44 4.96
CA LYS A 226 -12.13 10.18 6.07
C LYS A 226 -10.96 9.34 5.61
N ASP A 227 -9.77 9.91 5.64
CA ASP A 227 -8.53 9.18 5.37
C ASP A 227 -7.42 9.60 6.35
N THR A 228 -6.38 8.78 6.45
CA THR A 228 -5.27 8.98 7.36
C THR A 228 -3.95 8.80 6.64
N GLY A 229 -2.89 9.37 7.21
CA GLY A 229 -1.54 9.19 6.69
C GLY A 229 -0.49 9.40 7.75
N ILE A 230 0.73 9.05 7.42
CA ILE A 230 1.91 9.27 8.24
C ILE A 230 3.02 9.95 7.44
N ARG A 231 3.81 10.73 8.16
CA ARG A 231 5.11 11.26 7.73
C ARG A 231 6.19 10.59 8.57
N LEU A 232 7.18 10.05 7.91
CA LEU A 232 8.38 9.51 8.53
C LEU A 232 9.55 10.47 8.31
N GLU A 233 10.42 10.63 9.29
CA GLU A 233 11.67 11.34 9.17
C GLU A 233 12.77 10.55 9.87
N GLY A 234 13.78 10.13 9.12
CA GLY A 234 14.88 9.30 9.63
C GLY A 234 15.06 7.98 8.87
N ASP A 235 15.66 6.99 9.52
CA ASP A 235 16.22 5.79 8.89
C ASP A 235 15.18 4.92 8.15
N ALA A 236 13.93 4.86 8.65
CA ALA A 236 12.88 4.04 8.05
C ALA A 236 12.43 4.53 6.65
N VAL A 237 12.77 5.75 6.25
CA VAL A 237 12.50 6.29 4.91
C VAL A 237 13.19 5.45 3.82
N ALA A 238 14.30 4.79 4.15
CA ALA A 238 14.99 3.89 3.23
C ALA A 238 14.07 2.76 2.71
N SER A 239 13.20 2.20 3.57
CA SER A 239 12.24 1.16 3.14
C SER A 239 11.20 1.69 2.16
N LEU A 240 10.66 2.89 2.36
CA LEU A 240 9.75 3.53 1.39
C LEU A 240 10.46 3.85 0.08
N THR A 241 11.73 4.27 0.16
CA THR A 241 12.57 4.52 -1.01
C THR A 241 12.80 3.24 -1.82
N ALA A 242 13.12 2.13 -1.16
CA ALA A 242 13.30 0.83 -1.81
C ALA A 242 11.99 0.35 -2.46
N ALA A 243 10.86 0.48 -1.76
CA ALA A 243 9.55 0.12 -2.29
C ALA A 243 9.21 0.89 -3.58
N PHE A 244 9.48 2.21 -3.63
CA PHE A 244 9.33 2.99 -4.85
C PHE A 244 10.28 2.53 -5.96
N LEU A 245 11.56 2.33 -5.65
CA LEU A 245 12.57 1.94 -6.64
C LEU A 245 12.26 0.56 -7.23
N GLU A 246 11.76 -0.39 -6.43
CA GLU A 246 11.28 -1.68 -6.90
C GLU A 246 10.27 -1.54 -8.04
N MET A 247 9.23 -0.73 -7.83
CA MET A 247 8.17 -0.51 -8.82
C MET A 247 8.67 0.27 -10.04
N TRP A 248 9.47 1.29 -9.80
CA TRP A 248 10.07 2.10 -10.86
C TRP A 248 10.95 1.27 -11.79
N GLU A 249 11.84 0.46 -11.25
CA GLU A 249 12.73 -0.37 -12.04
C GLU A 249 11.98 -1.54 -12.71
N ALA A 250 10.99 -2.12 -12.02
CA ALA A 250 10.17 -3.17 -12.60
C ALA A 250 9.31 -2.71 -13.77
N SER A 251 8.96 -1.44 -13.86
CA SER A 251 8.13 -0.86 -14.94
C SER A 251 8.91 -0.41 -16.18
N GLY A 252 10.23 -0.61 -16.25
CA GLY A 252 11.10 -0.25 -17.38
C GLY A 252 10.64 -0.84 -18.73
N LYS A 253 11.01 -0.18 -19.83
CA LYS A 253 10.42 -0.39 -21.17
C LYS A 253 10.74 -1.75 -21.81
N THR A 254 11.79 -2.47 -21.38
CA THR A 254 12.17 -3.76 -22.01
C THR A 254 12.53 -4.83 -20.98
N PRO A 255 12.29 -6.13 -21.30
CA PRO A 255 12.74 -7.24 -20.44
C PRO A 255 14.26 -7.33 -20.28
N ALA A 256 15.02 -6.79 -21.24
CA ALA A 256 16.49 -6.73 -21.21
C ALA A 256 17.02 -5.72 -20.15
N ASP A 257 16.22 -4.70 -19.81
CA ASP A 257 16.65 -3.64 -18.88
C ASP A 257 16.84 -4.14 -17.43
N VAL A 258 16.27 -5.29 -17.07
CA VAL A 258 16.42 -5.88 -15.72
C VAL A 258 17.80 -6.48 -15.50
N ASP A 259 18.42 -7.01 -16.54
CA ASP A 259 19.79 -7.55 -16.44
C ASP A 259 20.84 -6.42 -16.36
N VAL A 260 20.42 -5.19 -16.66
CA VAL A 260 21.23 -3.97 -16.65
C VAL A 260 20.89 -3.06 -15.44
N LEU A 261 20.13 -3.54 -14.43
CA LEU A 261 19.88 -2.76 -13.23
C LEU A 261 21.22 -2.38 -12.59
N ASP A 262 21.56 -1.10 -12.71
CA ASP A 262 22.76 -0.56 -12.07
C ASP A 262 22.47 -0.35 -10.57
N ILE A 263 22.79 -1.38 -9.81
CA ILE A 263 22.62 -1.38 -8.36
C ILE A 263 23.44 -0.28 -7.69
N GLU A 264 24.61 0.01 -8.19
CA GLU A 264 25.44 1.10 -7.66
C GLU A 264 24.77 2.46 -7.85
N ALA A 265 24.10 2.67 -8.98
CA ALA A 265 23.31 3.89 -9.20
C ALA A 265 22.12 4.02 -8.25
N GLN A 266 21.55 2.90 -7.74
CA GLN A 266 20.45 2.94 -6.79
C GLN A 266 20.90 3.23 -5.36
N LYS A 267 22.13 2.86 -4.98
CA LYS A 267 22.69 3.10 -3.64
C LYS A 267 22.62 4.56 -3.22
N LYS A 268 22.78 5.49 -4.16
CA LYS A 268 22.74 6.93 -3.86
C LYS A 268 21.41 7.40 -3.23
N TYR A 269 20.30 6.67 -3.48
CA TYR A 269 18.99 6.99 -2.92
C TYR A 269 18.73 6.33 -1.56
N LEU A 270 19.52 5.32 -1.19
CA LEU A 270 19.39 4.54 0.05
C LEU A 270 20.44 4.92 1.10
N VAL A 271 21.12 6.04 0.90
CA VAL A 271 22.12 6.54 1.86
C VAL A 271 21.41 7.02 3.12
N GLN A 272 21.88 6.55 4.26
CA GLN A 272 21.43 7.09 5.56
C GLN A 272 21.90 8.53 5.73
N HIS A 273 20.99 9.39 6.13
CA HIS A 273 21.29 10.78 6.46
C HIS A 273 21.52 10.95 7.96
N PRO A 274 22.39 11.88 8.38
CA PRO A 274 22.53 12.21 9.79
C PRO A 274 21.17 12.70 10.33
N TYR A 275 20.59 11.92 11.22
CA TYR A 275 19.33 12.23 11.89
C TYR A 275 19.36 11.69 13.32
N GLN A 276 18.73 12.38 14.24
CA GLN A 276 18.54 11.93 15.60
C GLN A 276 17.06 12.06 15.97
N ALA A 277 16.38 10.94 16.03
CA ALA A 277 14.98 10.88 16.37
C ALA A 277 14.73 11.36 17.82
N LYS A 278 13.60 12.01 18.02
CA LYS A 278 13.09 12.42 19.34
C LYS A 278 12.22 11.33 19.95
N GLN A 279 11.61 10.50 19.12
CA GLN A 279 10.76 9.38 19.52
C GLN A 279 11.59 8.11 19.70
N THR A 280 11.12 7.21 20.53
CA THR A 280 11.82 5.97 20.90
C THR A 280 11.14 4.70 20.38
N GLY A 281 10.08 4.85 19.58
CA GLY A 281 9.33 3.74 19.01
C GLY A 281 10.12 2.96 17.93
N TYR A 282 9.56 1.84 17.52
CA TYR A 282 10.06 1.01 16.43
C TYR A 282 9.18 1.17 15.22
N ILE A 283 9.77 1.32 14.04
CA ILE A 283 9.08 1.55 12.78
C ILE A 283 9.57 0.53 11.76
N GLN A 284 8.65 -0.13 11.07
CA GLN A 284 8.97 -1.13 10.06
C GLN A 284 8.07 -0.95 8.83
N PRO A 285 8.37 -0.03 7.91
CA PRO A 285 7.66 0.04 6.64
C PRO A 285 7.95 -1.21 5.83
N TYR A 286 6.92 -1.84 5.27
CA TYR A 286 7.06 -3.01 4.41
C TYR A 286 6.10 -2.93 3.23
N ALA A 287 6.43 -3.59 2.14
CA ALA A 287 5.56 -3.72 0.99
C ALA A 287 5.10 -5.17 0.84
N ASP A 288 3.85 -5.35 0.43
CA ASP A 288 3.27 -6.64 0.09
C ASP A 288 3.26 -6.82 -1.43
N CYS A 289 3.57 -8.02 -1.91
CA CYS A 289 3.63 -8.34 -3.32
C CYS A 289 2.80 -9.59 -3.62
N PRO A 290 1.65 -9.47 -4.31
CA PRO A 290 0.78 -10.62 -4.60
C PRO A 290 1.43 -11.67 -5.52
N LEU A 291 2.65 -11.41 -6.02
CA LEU A 291 3.33 -12.28 -6.98
C LEU A 291 4.24 -13.32 -6.33
N ASP A 292 4.66 -13.17 -5.09
CA ASP A 292 5.54 -14.10 -4.37
C ASP A 292 4.77 -15.26 -3.71
N GLY A 293 3.47 -15.08 -3.47
CA GLY A 293 2.58 -16.07 -2.89
C GLY A 293 2.58 -16.07 -1.37
N ILE A 294 3.14 -15.02 -0.74
CA ILE A 294 3.07 -14.74 0.70
C ILE A 294 2.16 -13.52 0.86
N GLN A 295 1.21 -13.59 1.78
CA GLN A 295 0.24 -12.51 2.05
C GLN A 295 0.67 -11.77 3.31
N VAL A 296 1.79 -11.04 3.21
CA VAL A 296 2.43 -10.41 4.37
C VAL A 296 1.47 -9.48 5.10
N GLY A 297 0.69 -8.68 4.37
CA GLY A 297 -0.28 -7.76 4.96
C GLY A 297 -1.35 -8.46 5.79
N GLU A 298 -1.95 -9.54 5.28
CA GLU A 298 -2.94 -10.32 6.01
C GLU A 298 -2.34 -11.02 7.23
N ASP A 299 -1.16 -11.64 7.07
CA ASP A 299 -0.47 -12.36 8.14
C ASP A 299 -0.08 -11.42 9.29
N VAL A 300 0.31 -10.17 8.97
CA VAL A 300 0.57 -9.13 9.98
C VAL A 300 -0.72 -8.76 10.72
N TYR A 301 -1.82 -8.53 10.02
CA TYR A 301 -3.11 -8.23 10.66
C TYR A 301 -3.59 -9.37 11.55
N ILE A 302 -3.52 -10.62 11.08
CA ILE A 302 -3.85 -11.81 11.88
C ILE A 302 -2.93 -11.90 13.11
N SER A 303 -1.65 -11.61 12.94
CA SER A 303 -0.69 -11.64 14.04
C SER A 303 -1.00 -10.58 15.10
N ILE A 304 -1.35 -9.35 14.71
CA ILE A 304 -1.76 -8.27 15.61
C ILE A 304 -3.02 -8.68 16.40
N VAL A 305 -4.06 -9.19 15.71
CA VAL A 305 -5.30 -9.67 16.35
C VAL A 305 -5.04 -10.78 17.35
N ASN A 306 -4.21 -11.76 16.98
CA ASN A 306 -3.90 -12.90 17.84
C ASN A 306 -3.07 -12.53 19.07
N LYS A 307 -2.27 -11.46 18.98
CA LYS A 307 -1.41 -10.98 20.07
C LYS A 307 -2.08 -9.95 20.97
N ALA A 308 -3.23 -9.40 20.56
CA ALA A 308 -4.00 -8.46 21.37
C ALA A 308 -4.56 -9.12 22.63
N ASP A 309 -4.37 -8.44 23.77
CA ASP A 309 -4.86 -8.86 25.09
C ASP A 309 -6.08 -8.05 25.53
N ARG A 310 -6.11 -6.74 25.26
CA ARG A 310 -7.15 -5.80 25.74
C ARG A 310 -8.07 -5.37 24.62
N TYR A 311 -7.50 -4.84 23.52
CA TYR A 311 -8.27 -4.34 22.39
C TYR A 311 -7.49 -4.43 21.07
N CYS A 312 -8.25 -4.54 19.97
CA CYS A 312 -7.72 -4.42 18.63
C CYS A 312 -8.76 -3.74 17.73
N TRP A 313 -8.44 -2.56 17.20
CA TRP A 313 -9.36 -1.74 16.42
C TRP A 313 -8.86 -1.55 15.01
N PHE A 314 -9.77 -1.62 14.05
CA PHE A 314 -9.49 -1.46 12.63
C PHE A 314 -10.34 -0.37 12.01
N MET A 315 -9.79 0.29 11.00
CA MET A 315 -10.51 1.17 10.10
C MET A 315 -10.21 0.74 8.67
N THR A 316 -11.24 0.47 7.87
CA THR A 316 -11.09 -0.03 6.50
C THR A 316 -12.26 0.37 5.62
N PRO A 317 -12.03 0.72 4.33
CA PRO A 317 -13.12 1.02 3.40
C PRO A 317 -13.93 -0.22 3.00
N TYR A 318 -13.30 -1.40 3.02
CA TYR A 318 -13.92 -2.65 2.60
C TYR A 318 -13.61 -3.74 3.62
N LEU A 319 -14.64 -4.53 3.96
CA LEU A 319 -14.53 -5.68 4.87
C LEU A 319 -14.94 -6.93 4.08
N ILE A 320 -14.00 -7.48 3.33
CA ILE A 320 -14.19 -8.70 2.51
C ILE A 320 -13.05 -9.66 2.84
N ILE A 321 -13.08 -10.16 4.05
CA ILE A 321 -11.99 -10.89 4.69
C ILE A 321 -12.01 -12.39 4.36
N THR A 322 -10.88 -13.02 4.55
CA THR A 322 -10.72 -14.47 4.44
C THR A 322 -11.36 -15.19 5.63
N ASP A 323 -11.50 -16.51 5.50
CA ASP A 323 -11.97 -17.35 6.61
C ASP A 323 -10.98 -17.31 7.79
N GLU A 324 -9.68 -17.24 7.50
CA GLU A 324 -8.59 -17.13 8.47
C GLU A 324 -8.70 -15.83 9.29
N MET A 325 -8.87 -14.69 8.61
CA MET A 325 -9.04 -13.40 9.28
C MET A 325 -10.36 -13.31 10.05
N THR A 326 -11.45 -13.86 9.49
CA THR A 326 -12.74 -13.97 10.18
C THR A 326 -12.59 -14.76 11.48
N HIS A 327 -11.91 -15.91 11.41
CA HIS A 327 -11.67 -16.76 12.58
C HIS A 327 -10.81 -16.03 13.62
N ALA A 328 -9.76 -15.34 13.22
CA ALA A 328 -8.88 -14.59 14.13
C ALA A 328 -9.64 -13.49 14.90
N LEU A 329 -10.44 -12.67 14.19
CA LEU A 329 -11.27 -11.62 14.79
C LEU A 329 -12.30 -12.19 15.77
N SER A 330 -13.02 -13.24 15.36
CA SER A 330 -14.02 -13.93 16.18
C SER A 330 -13.39 -14.55 17.43
N LEU A 331 -12.25 -15.22 17.28
CA LEU A 331 -11.53 -15.82 18.41
C LEU A 331 -11.03 -14.75 19.40
N ALA A 332 -10.50 -13.63 18.91
CA ALA A 332 -10.07 -12.54 19.77
C ALA A 332 -11.24 -11.97 20.59
N ALA A 333 -12.39 -11.70 19.94
CA ALA A 333 -13.58 -11.21 20.61
C ALA A 333 -14.11 -12.20 21.66
N ARG A 334 -14.16 -13.50 21.32
CA ARG A 334 -14.56 -14.58 22.27
C ARG A 334 -13.59 -14.75 23.44
N ARG A 335 -12.32 -14.40 23.29
CA ARG A 335 -11.34 -14.33 24.41
C ARG A 335 -11.56 -13.12 25.32
N GLY A 336 -12.45 -12.20 24.95
CA GLY A 336 -12.72 -10.98 25.72
C GLY A 336 -11.94 -9.75 25.26
N VAL A 337 -11.22 -9.82 24.13
CA VAL A 337 -10.58 -8.67 23.51
C VAL A 337 -11.65 -7.75 22.91
N ASP A 338 -11.57 -6.43 23.17
CA ASP A 338 -12.45 -5.43 22.55
C ASP A 338 -12.07 -5.23 21.09
N VAL A 339 -12.68 -6.00 20.19
CA VAL A 339 -12.46 -5.91 18.75
C VAL A 339 -13.45 -4.94 18.14
N ARG A 340 -12.95 -3.87 17.48
CA ARG A 340 -13.79 -2.89 16.80
C ARG A 340 -13.36 -2.71 15.35
N ILE A 341 -14.35 -2.56 14.45
CA ILE A 341 -14.10 -2.29 13.03
C ILE A 341 -14.96 -1.09 12.63
N ILE A 342 -14.34 -0.12 11.97
CA ILE A 342 -15.02 1.06 11.40
C ILE A 342 -14.98 0.95 9.88
N THR A 343 -16.15 1.03 9.26
CA THR A 343 -16.37 0.97 7.81
C THR A 343 -17.11 2.21 7.33
N PRO A 344 -17.23 2.47 6.01
CA PRO A 344 -17.98 3.61 5.50
C PRO A 344 -19.47 3.57 5.85
N GLY A 345 -20.05 4.73 6.14
CA GLY A 345 -21.51 4.91 6.26
C GLY A 345 -22.17 5.25 4.92
N ILE A 346 -21.46 5.96 4.03
CA ILE A 346 -21.89 6.24 2.65
C ILE A 346 -20.92 5.52 1.70
N PRO A 347 -21.38 4.54 0.91
CA PRO A 347 -20.48 3.74 0.06
C PRO A 347 -20.13 4.46 -1.26
N ASP A 348 -18.90 4.23 -1.76
CA ASP A 348 -18.48 4.56 -3.12
C ASP A 348 -19.05 3.56 -4.15
N LYS A 349 -19.17 2.29 -3.79
CA LYS A 349 -19.64 1.17 -4.64
C LYS A 349 -20.69 0.35 -3.91
N LYS A 350 -21.95 0.50 -4.30
CA LYS A 350 -23.09 -0.16 -3.64
C LYS A 350 -22.99 -1.68 -3.55
N LEU A 351 -22.48 -2.35 -4.62
CA LEU A 351 -22.31 -3.79 -4.63
C LEU A 351 -21.24 -4.25 -3.61
N ILE A 352 -20.09 -3.58 -3.60
CA ILE A 352 -19.00 -3.89 -2.67
C ILE A 352 -19.43 -3.64 -1.22
N TYR A 353 -20.22 -2.59 -0.99
CA TYR A 353 -20.79 -2.30 0.32
C TYR A 353 -21.75 -3.41 0.79
N SER A 354 -22.58 -3.93 -0.12
CA SER A 354 -23.47 -5.05 0.21
C SER A 354 -22.67 -6.31 0.60
N ILE A 355 -21.56 -6.58 -0.09
CA ILE A 355 -20.66 -7.67 0.25
C ILE A 355 -20.00 -7.40 1.62
N THR A 356 -19.47 -6.22 1.87
CA THR A 356 -18.91 -5.81 3.16
C THR A 356 -19.90 -6.08 4.30
N ARG A 357 -21.17 -5.65 4.14
CA ARG A 357 -22.20 -5.85 5.17
C ARG A 357 -22.59 -7.33 5.38
N SER A 358 -22.36 -8.20 4.42
CA SER A 358 -22.61 -9.64 4.59
C SER A 358 -21.71 -10.28 5.65
N PHE A 359 -20.53 -9.72 5.91
CA PHE A 359 -19.64 -10.19 6.97
C PHE A 359 -20.05 -9.74 8.37
N TYR A 360 -20.88 -8.69 8.50
CA TYR A 360 -21.22 -8.12 9.81
C TYR A 360 -21.91 -9.12 10.72
N HIS A 361 -22.88 -9.86 10.20
CA HIS A 361 -23.74 -10.74 11.01
C HIS A 361 -22.91 -11.73 11.84
N ASN A 362 -22.01 -12.46 11.19
CA ASN A 362 -21.21 -13.49 11.85
C ASN A 362 -20.24 -12.88 12.87
N LEU A 363 -19.54 -11.80 12.50
CA LEU A 363 -18.60 -11.13 13.38
C LEU A 363 -19.27 -10.54 14.62
N VAL A 364 -20.44 -9.91 14.45
CA VAL A 364 -21.21 -9.32 15.57
C VAL A 364 -21.73 -10.41 16.51
N GLN A 365 -22.18 -11.56 15.99
CA GLN A 365 -22.57 -12.71 16.82
C GLN A 365 -21.43 -13.22 17.69
N ASP A 366 -20.19 -13.11 17.23
CA ASP A 366 -19.00 -13.53 17.95
C ASP A 366 -18.45 -12.45 18.91
N GLY A 367 -19.10 -11.28 18.97
CA GLY A 367 -18.77 -10.19 19.89
C GLY A 367 -17.91 -9.08 19.31
N VAL A 368 -17.60 -9.11 18.00
CA VAL A 368 -16.93 -7.99 17.31
C VAL A 368 -17.90 -6.81 17.20
N ARG A 369 -17.44 -5.61 17.49
CA ARG A 369 -18.22 -4.38 17.36
C ARG A 369 -17.93 -3.69 16.04
N ILE A 370 -18.97 -3.48 15.22
CA ILE A 370 -18.84 -2.84 13.91
C ILE A 370 -19.54 -1.49 13.93
N TYR A 371 -18.87 -0.47 13.44
CA TYR A 371 -19.36 0.91 13.35
C TYR A 371 -19.31 1.38 11.90
N GLU A 372 -20.27 2.18 11.49
CA GLU A 372 -20.30 2.83 10.19
C GLU A 372 -20.01 4.33 10.37
N TRP A 373 -19.04 4.86 9.61
CA TRP A 373 -18.69 6.29 9.59
C TRP A 373 -19.79 7.08 8.89
N THR A 374 -20.75 7.57 9.65
CA THR A 374 -21.98 8.18 9.14
C THR A 374 -21.79 9.50 8.38
N PRO A 375 -20.75 10.34 8.64
CA PRO A 375 -20.55 11.56 7.86
C PRO A 375 -20.26 11.32 6.37
N GLY A 376 -19.77 10.12 6.01
CA GLY A 376 -19.42 9.85 4.62
C GLY A 376 -18.68 8.54 4.38
N PHE A 377 -17.66 8.61 3.52
CA PHE A 377 -16.83 7.48 3.14
C PHE A 377 -15.53 7.42 3.95
N CYS A 378 -15.39 6.38 4.75
CA CYS A 378 -14.15 6.10 5.47
C CYS A 378 -13.21 5.27 4.59
N HIS A 379 -12.09 5.84 4.16
CA HIS A 379 -11.11 5.19 3.31
C HIS A 379 -9.77 4.93 4.02
N ALA A 380 -9.64 5.27 5.30
CA ALA A 380 -8.45 4.97 6.08
C ALA A 380 -8.20 3.45 6.18
N LYS A 381 -6.94 3.05 6.17
CA LYS A 381 -6.49 1.69 6.42
C LYS A 381 -5.51 1.77 7.56
N MET A 382 -6.01 1.42 8.73
CA MET A 382 -5.19 1.44 9.94
C MET A 382 -5.70 0.44 10.96
N SER A 383 -4.81 0.03 11.82
CA SER A 383 -5.13 -0.74 13.02
C SER A 383 -4.37 -0.23 14.23
N VAL A 384 -4.89 -0.51 15.41
CA VAL A 384 -4.21 -0.27 16.68
C VAL A 384 -4.58 -1.35 17.66
N ALA A 385 -3.59 -1.86 18.40
CA ALA A 385 -3.78 -2.88 19.42
C ALA A 385 -2.98 -2.54 20.69
N ASP A 386 -3.65 -2.59 21.83
CA ASP A 386 -3.08 -2.54 23.19
C ASP A 386 -2.14 -1.36 23.49
N ASP A 387 -2.21 -0.24 22.78
CA ASP A 387 -1.29 0.91 22.83
C ASP A 387 0.17 0.58 22.45
N CYS A 388 0.44 -0.60 21.86
CA CYS A 388 1.80 -1.04 21.58
C CYS A 388 2.07 -1.34 20.09
N MET A 389 1.06 -1.72 19.32
CA MET A 389 1.19 -1.97 17.89
C MET A 389 0.15 -1.18 17.10
N ALA A 390 0.58 -0.59 15.98
CA ALA A 390 -0.31 0.10 15.05
C ALA A 390 0.17 -0.09 13.62
N THR A 391 -0.77 -0.09 12.67
CA THR A 391 -0.49 -0.01 11.23
C THR A 391 -1.15 1.22 10.63
N CYS A 392 -0.55 1.81 9.62
CA CYS A 392 -1.14 2.89 8.83
C CYS A 392 -0.54 2.85 7.42
N GLY A 393 -1.36 2.64 6.40
CA GLY A 393 -0.85 2.58 5.03
C GLY A 393 -1.93 2.34 3.99
N THR A 394 -1.72 1.37 3.13
CA THR A 394 -2.53 1.17 1.92
C THR A 394 -3.27 -0.16 1.86
N ILE A 395 -3.03 -1.07 2.80
CA ILE A 395 -3.60 -2.43 2.80
C ILE A 395 -4.98 -2.42 3.44
N ASN A 396 -6.03 -2.69 2.66
CA ASN A 396 -7.38 -2.85 3.19
C ASN A 396 -7.55 -4.20 3.92
N LEU A 397 -8.57 -4.30 4.77
CA LEU A 397 -9.07 -5.59 5.25
C LEU A 397 -9.92 -6.28 4.17
N ASP A 398 -9.30 -6.61 3.04
CA ASP A 398 -9.96 -7.34 1.97
C ASP A 398 -9.02 -8.28 1.22
N SER A 399 -9.57 -9.42 0.77
CA SER A 399 -8.81 -10.44 0.06
C SER A 399 -8.24 -9.97 -1.29
N VAL A 400 -8.77 -8.90 -1.87
CA VAL A 400 -8.25 -8.30 -3.11
C VAL A 400 -6.95 -7.57 -2.84
N SER A 401 -6.87 -6.82 -1.73
CA SER A 401 -5.63 -6.16 -1.30
C SER A 401 -4.51 -7.16 -1.02
N TYR A 402 -4.84 -8.33 -0.43
CA TYR A 402 -3.84 -9.35 -0.13
C TYR A 402 -3.38 -10.16 -1.35
N THR A 403 -4.20 -10.26 -2.39
CA THR A 403 -3.95 -11.19 -3.51
C THR A 403 -3.73 -10.55 -4.87
N HIS A 404 -4.16 -9.31 -5.07
CA HIS A 404 -4.16 -8.66 -6.38
C HIS A 404 -3.57 -7.26 -6.40
N LEU A 405 -3.38 -6.62 -5.23
CA LEU A 405 -2.83 -5.29 -5.13
C LEU A 405 -1.40 -5.33 -4.57
N ARG A 406 -0.56 -4.44 -5.06
CA ARG A 406 0.70 -4.10 -4.39
C ARG A 406 0.39 -2.98 -3.44
N ALA A 407 0.57 -3.24 -2.18
CA ALA A 407 0.29 -2.31 -1.10
C ALA A 407 1.49 -2.25 -0.14
N HIS A 408 1.44 -1.37 0.85
CA HIS A 408 2.43 -1.31 1.94
C HIS A 408 1.83 -0.68 3.19
N GLU A 409 2.43 -0.97 4.33
CA GLU A 409 2.08 -0.46 5.64
C GLU A 409 3.32 0.14 6.34
#